data_c488884307c5b58acea97f6c01a5684b
#
_entry.id   c488884307c5b58acea97f6c01a5684b
#
_cell.length_a   1.000
_cell.length_b   1.000
_cell.length_c   1.000
_cell.angle_alpha   90.00
_cell.angle_beta   90.00
_cell.angle_gamma   90.00
#
_symmetry.space_group_name_H-M   'P 1'
#
loop_
_entity.id
_entity.type
_entity.pdbx_description
1 polymer ?
#
loop_
_entity_poly.entity_id
_entity_poly.type
_entity_poly.pdbx_seq_one_letter_code
_entity_poly.pdbx_strand_id
1 'polypeptide(L)'
;MKKIYALLVLSLAATGCALIGGGGDPDPRWADYKSWTMVNNKPITGDHTNFLGGLHEGSKGVRQVYVNSVGEEASLGTAPYSYPVGTVILKEQYSSQSALDSGRNPGITVMVKVSDDAANPAENWAWSRGYGREARTTDGFCSGCHTIAAGSDYAFSNGDTLADFR
;
A
#
# COMPACT_ATOMS: atom_id res chain seq x y z
N MET A 1 -28.76 21.86 56.41
CA MET A 1 -29.12 21.51 54.99
C MET A 1 -27.90 21.78 54.12
N LYS A 2 -27.13 20.71 53.81
CA LYS A 2 -25.91 20.79 52.95
C LYS A 2 -26.29 20.43 51.53
N LYS A 3 -26.17 21.36 50.59
CA LYS A 3 -26.39 21.12 49.17
C LYS A 3 -25.13 20.55 48.55
N ILE A 4 -25.19 19.31 48.05
CA ILE A 4 -24.12 18.64 47.32
C ILE A 4 -24.34 18.98 45.84
N TYR A 5 -23.40 19.71 45.23
CA TYR A 5 -23.36 19.91 43.78
C TYR A 5 -22.55 18.79 43.14
N ALA A 6 -23.21 17.94 42.35
CA ALA A 6 -22.55 16.96 41.53
C ALA A 6 -21.99 17.65 40.27
N LEU A 7 -20.66 17.68 40.14
CA LEU A 7 -19.98 18.08 38.89
C LEU A 7 -20.07 16.93 37.87
N LEU A 8 -20.83 17.17 36.84
CA LEU A 8 -20.86 16.26 35.66
C LEU A 8 -19.66 16.61 34.79
N VAL A 9 -18.63 15.75 34.79
CA VAL A 9 -17.48 15.89 33.88
C VAL A 9 -17.89 15.24 32.54
N LEU A 10 -18.16 16.11 31.56
CA LEU A 10 -18.45 15.67 30.18
C LEU A 10 -17.12 15.45 29.47
N SER A 11 -16.70 14.19 29.32
CA SER A 11 -15.54 13.82 28.53
C SER A 11 -15.89 13.90 27.04
N LEU A 12 -15.45 14.97 26.36
CA LEU A 12 -15.45 15.01 24.89
C LEU A 12 -14.36 14.05 24.37
N ALA A 13 -14.78 12.91 23.88
CA ALA A 13 -13.93 12.08 23.02
C ALA A 13 -13.80 12.80 21.67
N ALA A 14 -12.66 13.46 21.44
CA ALA A 14 -12.31 13.98 20.12
C ALA A 14 -11.94 12.82 19.19
N THR A 15 -12.93 12.31 18.45
CA THR A 15 -12.69 11.44 17.29
C THR A 15 -12.08 12.32 16.19
N GLY A 16 -10.75 12.35 16.12
CA GLY A 16 -10.02 12.96 15.02
C GLY A 16 -10.20 12.12 13.76
N CYS A 17 -11.18 12.45 12.90
CA CYS A 17 -11.21 11.96 11.52
C CYS A 17 -10.06 12.62 10.75
N ALA A 18 -8.96 11.92 10.60
CA ALA A 18 -7.95 12.27 9.60
C ALA A 18 -8.56 12.04 8.20
N LEU A 19 -8.91 13.14 7.53
CA LEU A 19 -9.35 13.11 6.13
C LEU A 19 -8.12 12.77 5.25
N ILE A 20 -7.89 11.49 5.02
CA ILE A 20 -6.94 11.02 4.02
C ILE A 20 -7.65 11.08 2.67
N GLY A 21 -7.09 11.86 1.73
CA GLY A 21 -7.71 12.19 0.47
C GLY A 21 -8.07 10.99 -0.41
N GLY A 22 -9.38 10.84 -0.66
CA GLY A 22 -9.96 9.84 -1.53
C GLY A 22 -11.33 9.42 -1.00
N GLY A 23 -12.43 9.98 -1.56
CA GLY A 23 -13.78 9.88 -1.02
C GLY A 23 -14.27 8.45 -0.79
N GLY A 24 -14.33 8.05 0.45
CA GLY A 24 -14.88 6.79 0.97
C GLY A 24 -14.11 6.32 2.19
N ASP A 25 -14.75 5.53 3.03
CA ASP A 25 -14.05 4.83 4.11
C ASP A 25 -13.04 3.84 3.50
N PRO A 26 -11.87 3.67 4.12
CA PRO A 26 -10.89 2.70 3.64
C PRO A 26 -11.45 1.28 3.76
N ASP A 27 -11.05 0.42 2.83
CA ASP A 27 -11.28 -1.01 2.99
C ASP A 27 -10.54 -1.46 4.27
N PRO A 28 -11.23 -2.21 5.18
CA PRO A 28 -10.66 -2.63 6.45
C PRO A 28 -9.35 -3.42 6.31
N ARG A 29 -9.10 -4.02 5.14
CA ARG A 29 -7.87 -4.77 4.87
C ARG A 29 -6.61 -3.91 4.88
N TRP A 30 -6.73 -2.58 4.72
CA TRP A 30 -5.58 -1.65 4.73
C TRP A 30 -5.83 -0.34 5.49
N ALA A 31 -6.85 -0.30 6.33
CA ALA A 31 -7.17 0.90 7.10
C ALA A 31 -6.05 1.36 8.04
N ASP A 32 -5.27 0.41 8.55
CA ASP A 32 -4.18 0.62 9.50
C ASP A 32 -2.76 0.50 8.90
N TYR A 33 -2.63 0.56 7.57
CA TYR A 33 -1.38 0.29 6.84
C TYR A 33 -0.16 1.07 7.35
N LYS A 34 -0.35 2.21 7.99
CA LYS A 34 0.74 3.00 8.59
C LYS A 34 1.45 2.29 9.74
N SER A 35 0.83 1.26 10.31
CA SER A 35 1.45 0.40 11.33
C SER A 35 2.23 -0.78 10.75
N TRP A 36 2.16 -0.99 9.42
CA TRP A 36 2.79 -2.13 8.75
C TRP A 36 4.27 -1.90 8.49
N THR A 37 4.95 -2.98 8.11
CA THR A 37 6.35 -2.92 7.69
C THR A 37 6.49 -2.12 6.39
N MET A 38 7.31 -1.08 6.43
CA MET A 38 7.76 -0.38 5.25
C MET A 38 8.94 -1.15 4.64
N VAL A 39 8.79 -1.61 3.39
CA VAL A 39 9.76 -2.52 2.76
C VAL A 39 10.96 -1.80 2.12
N ASN A 40 10.94 -0.47 2.07
CA ASN A 40 12.03 0.36 1.57
C ASN A 40 12.46 1.42 2.60
N ASN A 41 13.73 1.45 2.95
CA ASN A 41 14.29 2.42 3.90
C ASN A 41 14.57 3.79 3.26
N LYS A 42 14.77 3.80 1.94
CA LYS A 42 14.92 5.00 1.12
C LYS A 42 13.72 5.11 0.19
N PRO A 43 13.20 6.31 -0.08
CA PRO A 43 12.12 6.48 -1.04
C PRO A 43 12.50 5.94 -2.42
N ILE A 44 11.63 5.16 -3.03
CA ILE A 44 11.84 4.65 -4.38
C ILE A 44 11.60 5.80 -5.34
N THR A 45 12.57 6.07 -6.23
CA THR A 45 12.51 7.15 -7.22
C THR A 45 12.74 6.61 -8.62
N GLY A 46 12.17 7.29 -9.63
CA GLY A 46 12.33 6.93 -11.03
C GLY A 46 11.73 5.55 -11.37
N ASP A 47 12.04 5.05 -12.54
CA ASP A 47 11.70 3.70 -12.96
C ASP A 47 12.91 2.77 -12.77
N HIS A 48 13.07 2.23 -11.57
CA HIS A 48 14.15 1.32 -11.21
C HIS A 48 14.05 -0.05 -11.89
N THR A 49 12.91 -0.36 -12.50
CA THR A 49 12.71 -1.61 -13.25
C THR A 49 13.11 -1.50 -14.71
N ASN A 50 13.23 -0.28 -15.24
CA ASN A 50 13.46 0.05 -16.66
C ASN A 50 12.38 -0.46 -17.63
N PHE A 51 11.22 -0.89 -17.10
CA PHE A 51 10.13 -1.43 -17.93
C PHE A 51 8.92 -0.50 -18.06
N LEU A 52 8.83 0.55 -17.23
CA LEU A 52 7.56 1.26 -17.04
C LEU A 52 7.46 2.56 -17.83
N GLY A 53 8.49 2.93 -18.61
CA GLY A 53 8.41 4.01 -19.59
C GLY A 53 7.89 5.35 -19.03
N GLY A 54 8.29 5.72 -17.81
CA GLY A 54 7.85 6.96 -17.17
C GLY A 54 6.53 6.89 -16.40
N LEU A 55 5.87 5.74 -16.29
CA LEU A 55 4.64 5.57 -15.50
C LEU A 55 4.81 5.90 -14.01
N HIS A 56 6.03 5.87 -13.49
CA HIS A 56 6.38 6.21 -12.12
C HIS A 56 7.16 7.52 -12.01
N GLU A 57 6.99 8.42 -12.95
CA GLU A 57 7.56 9.77 -12.94
C GLU A 57 6.50 10.82 -12.56
N GLY A 58 6.93 12.08 -12.46
CA GLY A 58 6.05 13.20 -12.15
C GLY A 58 5.33 13.03 -10.82
N SER A 59 3.99 13.10 -10.84
CA SER A 59 3.15 13.01 -9.62
C SER A 59 3.24 11.69 -8.85
N LYS A 60 3.94 10.69 -9.40
CA LYS A 60 4.13 9.35 -8.82
C LYS A 60 5.61 9.01 -8.66
N GLY A 61 6.48 10.01 -8.78
CA GLY A 61 7.92 9.84 -8.87
C GLY A 61 8.62 9.41 -7.58
N VAL A 62 8.00 9.63 -6.41
CA VAL A 62 8.55 9.25 -5.10
C VAL A 62 7.58 8.31 -4.40
N ARG A 63 8.07 7.15 -3.96
CA ARG A 63 7.19 6.09 -3.45
C ARG A 63 7.70 5.49 -2.14
N GLN A 64 6.74 5.15 -1.27
CA GLN A 64 6.94 4.27 -0.12
C GLN A 64 6.00 3.07 -0.23
N VAL A 65 6.48 1.90 0.14
CA VAL A 65 5.74 0.66 0.03
C VAL A 65 5.63 0.00 1.40
N TYR A 66 4.41 -0.40 1.73
CA TYR A 66 4.06 -1.07 2.97
C TYR A 66 3.51 -2.46 2.67
N VAL A 67 3.82 -3.41 3.52
CA VAL A 67 3.30 -4.77 3.45
C VAL A 67 2.74 -5.16 4.82
N ASN A 68 1.59 -5.84 4.82
CA ASN A 68 1.06 -6.41 6.05
C ASN A 68 1.89 -7.61 6.53
N SER A 69 1.68 -8.03 7.77
CA SER A 69 2.42 -9.13 8.39
C SER A 69 2.32 -10.46 7.63
N VAL A 70 1.27 -10.67 6.85
CA VAL A 70 1.08 -11.90 6.05
C VAL A 70 2.08 -11.98 4.90
N GLY A 71 2.39 -10.84 4.25
CA GLY A 71 3.31 -10.78 3.10
C GLY A 71 4.74 -10.36 3.44
N GLU A 72 5.03 -10.05 4.71
CA GLU A 72 6.30 -9.46 5.14
C GLU A 72 7.49 -10.35 4.80
N GLU A 73 7.44 -11.63 5.14
CA GLU A 73 8.51 -12.59 4.88
C GLU A 73 8.82 -12.68 3.38
N ALA A 74 7.78 -12.77 2.52
CA ALA A 74 7.95 -12.82 1.08
C ALA A 74 8.55 -11.51 0.53
N SER A 75 8.10 -10.34 1.04
CA SER A 75 8.64 -9.04 0.58
C SER A 75 10.07 -8.80 1.01
N LEU A 76 10.47 -9.22 2.21
CA LEU A 76 11.82 -9.01 2.76
C LEU A 76 12.79 -10.12 2.40
N GLY A 77 12.31 -11.27 1.95
CA GLY A 77 13.08 -12.46 1.62
C GLY A 77 13.84 -12.39 0.29
N THR A 78 14.26 -13.55 -0.17
CA THR A 78 14.96 -13.77 -1.44
C THR A 78 14.16 -14.73 -2.33
N ALA A 79 14.46 -14.73 -3.63
CA ALA A 79 13.82 -15.66 -4.56
C ALA A 79 13.97 -17.14 -4.14
N PRO A 80 12.99 -18.02 -4.47
CA PRO A 80 11.77 -17.72 -5.22
C PRO A 80 10.72 -17.03 -4.39
N TYR A 81 10.04 -16.03 -4.96
CA TYR A 81 9.00 -15.26 -4.27
C TYR A 81 7.63 -15.93 -4.44
N SER A 82 6.93 -16.11 -3.33
CA SER A 82 5.54 -16.57 -3.28
C SER A 82 4.83 -15.88 -2.13
N TYR A 83 3.82 -15.10 -2.45
CA TYR A 83 3.06 -14.36 -1.44
C TYR A 83 1.86 -15.17 -0.96
N PRO A 84 1.68 -15.34 0.35
CA PRO A 84 0.50 -16.03 0.89
C PRO A 84 -0.80 -15.28 0.54
N VAL A 85 -1.91 -16.01 0.42
CA VAL A 85 -3.25 -15.42 0.33
C VAL A 85 -3.51 -14.57 1.58
N GLY A 86 -4.06 -13.37 1.39
CA GLY A 86 -4.22 -12.37 2.46
C GLY A 86 -3.08 -11.36 2.54
N THR A 87 -2.00 -11.52 1.75
CA THR A 87 -1.00 -10.47 1.60
C THR A 87 -1.64 -9.19 1.06
N VAL A 88 -1.33 -8.07 1.68
CA VAL A 88 -1.67 -6.74 1.17
C VAL A 88 -0.39 -5.92 1.03
N ILE A 89 -0.17 -5.38 -0.16
CA ILE A 89 0.93 -4.46 -0.46
C ILE A 89 0.31 -3.13 -0.85
N LEU A 90 0.67 -2.08 -0.12
CA LEU A 90 0.18 -0.72 -0.34
C LEU A 90 1.33 0.18 -0.72
N LYS A 91 1.15 0.97 -1.78
CA LYS A 91 2.12 1.94 -2.26
C LYS A 91 1.58 3.35 -2.13
N GLU A 92 2.29 4.19 -1.40
CA GLU A 92 2.16 5.63 -1.40
C GLU A 92 2.96 6.24 -2.54
N GLN A 93 2.39 7.24 -3.19
CA GLN A 93 2.96 7.92 -4.36
C GLN A 93 2.92 9.43 -4.15
N TYR A 94 4.07 10.06 -4.24
CA TYR A 94 4.27 11.49 -4.05
C TYR A 94 4.88 12.13 -5.31
N SER A 95 4.57 13.39 -5.55
CA SER A 95 5.10 14.13 -6.70
C SER A 95 6.57 14.53 -6.56
N SER A 96 7.08 14.56 -5.32
CA SER A 96 8.47 14.94 -5.02
C SER A 96 8.87 14.49 -3.62
N GLN A 97 10.16 14.53 -3.33
CA GLN A 97 10.69 14.33 -1.98
C GLN A 97 10.10 15.35 -0.98
N SER A 98 10.00 16.62 -1.37
CA SER A 98 9.40 17.65 -0.52
C SER A 98 7.92 17.39 -0.22
N ALA A 99 7.18 16.76 -1.13
CA ALA A 99 5.80 16.35 -0.88
C ALA A 99 5.72 15.22 0.16
N LEU A 100 6.63 14.26 0.09
CA LEU A 100 6.79 13.21 1.09
C LEU A 100 7.16 13.81 2.47
N ASP A 101 8.21 14.63 2.52
CA ASP A 101 8.73 15.22 3.76
C ASP A 101 7.71 16.12 4.47
N SER A 102 6.85 16.78 3.69
CA SER A 102 5.78 17.64 4.23
C SER A 102 4.53 16.87 4.68
N GLY A 103 4.50 15.54 4.54
CA GLY A 103 3.35 14.72 4.91
C GLY A 103 2.09 14.99 4.08
N ARG A 104 2.25 15.47 2.83
CA ARG A 104 1.10 15.66 1.93
C ARG A 104 0.41 14.33 1.67
N ASN A 105 -0.90 14.39 1.44
CA ASN A 105 -1.67 13.19 1.12
C ASN A 105 -1.11 12.52 -0.14
N PRO A 106 -0.65 11.26 -0.06
CA PRO A 106 -0.16 10.52 -1.21
C PRO A 106 -1.29 10.03 -2.11
N GLY A 107 -0.96 9.76 -3.37
CA GLY A 107 -1.73 8.82 -4.15
C GLY A 107 -1.55 7.41 -3.58
N ILE A 108 -2.61 6.62 -3.50
CA ILE A 108 -2.58 5.26 -2.96
C ILE A 108 -2.90 4.25 -4.05
N THR A 109 -2.09 3.20 -4.12
CA THR A 109 -2.44 1.98 -4.86
C THR A 109 -2.22 0.77 -3.96
N VAL A 110 -3.12 -0.21 -4.08
CA VAL A 110 -3.10 -1.42 -3.24
C VAL A 110 -3.20 -2.64 -4.13
N MET A 111 -2.47 -3.69 -3.79
CA MET A 111 -2.66 -5.04 -4.31
C MET A 111 -2.90 -6.01 -3.17
N VAL A 112 -3.84 -6.94 -3.37
CA VAL A 112 -4.25 -7.92 -2.37
C VAL A 112 -4.21 -9.31 -3.00
N LYS A 113 -3.46 -10.23 -2.41
CA LYS A 113 -3.47 -11.64 -2.81
C LYS A 113 -4.78 -12.28 -2.34
N VAL A 114 -5.65 -12.63 -3.28
CA VAL A 114 -7.02 -13.13 -3.00
C VAL A 114 -7.17 -14.62 -3.24
N SER A 115 -6.28 -15.23 -4.00
CA SER A 115 -6.26 -16.65 -4.30
C SER A 115 -4.85 -17.14 -4.63
N ASP A 116 -4.71 -18.44 -4.83
CA ASP A 116 -3.46 -19.08 -5.25
C ASP A 116 -3.77 -20.13 -6.32
N ASP A 117 -4.48 -19.72 -7.38
CA ASP A 117 -4.88 -20.56 -8.49
C ASP A 117 -3.75 -20.63 -9.53
N ALA A 118 -3.14 -21.78 -9.67
CA ALA A 118 -2.06 -22.00 -10.64
C ALA A 118 -2.53 -21.93 -12.11
N ALA A 119 -3.83 -22.08 -12.39
CA ALA A 119 -4.38 -21.98 -13.74
C ALA A 119 -4.52 -20.53 -14.21
N ASN A 120 -4.76 -19.59 -13.25
CA ASN A 120 -4.96 -18.19 -13.54
C ASN A 120 -4.13 -17.29 -12.60
N PRO A 121 -2.81 -17.40 -12.61
CA PRO A 121 -1.96 -16.77 -11.59
C PRO A 121 -2.04 -15.24 -11.57
N ALA A 122 -2.34 -14.60 -12.71
CA ALA A 122 -2.54 -13.13 -12.77
C ALA A 122 -3.81 -12.67 -12.05
N GLU A 123 -4.83 -13.53 -11.92
CA GLU A 123 -6.10 -13.25 -11.23
C GLU A 123 -6.01 -13.51 -9.72
N ASN A 124 -4.89 -14.03 -9.24
CA ASN A 124 -4.65 -14.21 -7.81
C ASN A 124 -4.52 -12.89 -7.05
N TRP A 125 -4.39 -11.78 -7.76
CA TRP A 125 -4.28 -10.45 -7.18
C TRP A 125 -5.47 -9.56 -7.52
N ALA A 126 -6.01 -8.89 -6.52
CA ALA A 126 -6.98 -7.81 -6.67
C ALA A 126 -6.29 -6.45 -6.48
N TRP A 127 -6.73 -5.43 -7.22
CA TRP A 127 -6.07 -4.15 -7.34
C TRP A 127 -7.00 -3.00 -6.95
N SER A 128 -6.50 -2.03 -6.18
CA SER A 128 -7.17 -0.76 -5.92
C SER A 128 -6.30 0.42 -6.30
N ARG A 129 -6.90 1.43 -6.96
CA ARG A 129 -6.25 2.70 -7.32
C ARG A 129 -6.71 3.85 -6.43
N GLY A 130 -6.89 3.60 -5.15
CA GLY A 130 -7.28 4.62 -4.16
C GLY A 130 -7.51 4.02 -2.79
N TYR A 131 -7.28 4.83 -1.75
CA TYR A 131 -7.41 4.39 -0.36
C TYR A 131 -8.82 3.90 -0.02
N GLY A 132 -9.84 4.66 -0.43
CA GLY A 132 -11.26 4.32 -0.23
C GLY A 132 -11.91 3.60 -1.42
N ARG A 133 -11.14 2.88 -2.24
CA ARG A 133 -11.67 2.16 -3.40
C ARG A 133 -11.54 0.66 -3.20
N GLU A 134 -12.58 -0.06 -3.62
CA GLU A 134 -12.59 -1.52 -3.64
C GLU A 134 -11.46 -2.09 -4.50
N ALA A 135 -10.82 -3.16 -4.03
CA ALA A 135 -9.88 -3.93 -4.83
C ALA A 135 -10.61 -4.93 -5.73
N ARG A 136 -10.21 -4.99 -7.02
CA ARG A 136 -10.84 -5.84 -8.06
C ARG A 136 -9.79 -6.64 -8.80
N THR A 137 -10.07 -7.92 -9.09
CA THR A 137 -9.21 -8.80 -9.88
C THR A 137 -9.19 -8.41 -11.36
N THR A 138 -10.21 -7.69 -11.84
CA THR A 138 -10.41 -7.31 -13.25
C THR A 138 -9.78 -5.97 -13.63
N ASP A 139 -8.87 -5.39 -12.81
CA ASP A 139 -8.14 -4.17 -13.20
C ASP A 139 -7.01 -4.51 -14.18
N GLY A 140 -7.36 -4.61 -15.46
CA GLY A 140 -6.41 -4.95 -16.54
C GLY A 140 -5.26 -3.96 -16.72
N PHE A 141 -5.40 -2.72 -16.24
CA PHE A 141 -4.29 -1.75 -16.24
C PHE A 141 -3.21 -2.16 -15.23
N CYS A 142 -3.60 -2.52 -14.01
CA CYS A 142 -2.65 -2.94 -12.99
C CYS A 142 -2.06 -4.33 -13.32
N SER A 143 -2.93 -5.31 -13.56
CA SER A 143 -2.50 -6.69 -13.85
C SER A 143 -1.62 -6.78 -15.10
N GLY A 144 -1.94 -6.01 -16.16
CA GLY A 144 -1.16 -5.99 -17.40
C GLY A 144 0.29 -5.57 -17.19
N CYS A 145 0.56 -4.51 -16.42
CA CYS A 145 1.93 -4.12 -16.09
C CYS A 145 2.61 -5.13 -15.15
N HIS A 146 1.87 -5.68 -14.19
CA HIS A 146 2.43 -6.60 -13.20
C HIS A 146 2.75 -7.99 -13.76
N THR A 147 2.30 -8.34 -14.98
CA THR A 147 2.75 -9.58 -15.68
C THR A 147 4.26 -9.61 -15.90
N ILE A 148 4.93 -8.45 -15.97
CA ILE A 148 6.39 -8.37 -16.09
C ILE A 148 7.07 -8.96 -14.82
N ALA A 149 6.41 -8.89 -13.68
CA ALA A 149 6.87 -9.44 -12.40
C ALA A 149 6.31 -10.86 -12.12
N ALA A 150 5.86 -11.60 -13.12
CA ALA A 150 5.30 -12.94 -12.94
C ALA A 150 6.28 -13.91 -12.22
N GLY A 151 7.57 -13.78 -12.46
CA GLY A 151 8.63 -14.53 -11.77
C GLY A 151 8.77 -14.18 -10.27
N SER A 152 8.12 -13.11 -9.81
CA SER A 152 8.09 -12.66 -8.41
C SER A 152 6.65 -12.61 -7.91
N ASP A 153 5.83 -13.56 -8.33
CA ASP A 153 4.39 -13.63 -7.99
C ASP A 153 3.67 -12.30 -8.25
N TYR A 154 3.97 -11.67 -9.39
CA TYR A 154 3.39 -10.39 -9.83
C TYR A 154 3.70 -9.17 -8.94
N ALA A 155 4.61 -9.28 -7.98
CA ALA A 155 4.95 -8.19 -7.06
C ALA A 155 6.36 -7.62 -7.35
N PHE A 156 6.45 -6.31 -7.54
CA PHE A 156 7.72 -5.58 -7.60
C PHE A 156 8.28 -5.22 -6.23
N SER A 157 7.55 -5.51 -5.14
CA SER A 157 7.91 -5.13 -3.78
C SER A 157 8.65 -6.26 -3.05
N ASN A 158 9.70 -6.78 -3.68
CA ASN A 158 10.48 -7.91 -3.20
C ASN A 158 11.96 -7.53 -2.99
N GLY A 159 12.72 -8.45 -2.38
CA GLY A 159 14.12 -8.22 -1.99
C GLY A 159 15.02 -7.82 -3.12
N ASP A 160 14.90 -8.47 -4.26
CA ASP A 160 15.78 -8.23 -5.42
C ASP A 160 15.44 -6.89 -6.08
N THR A 161 14.16 -6.62 -6.31
CA THR A 161 13.70 -5.38 -6.97
C THR A 161 13.97 -4.14 -6.12
N LEU A 162 13.93 -4.26 -4.79
CA LEU A 162 14.11 -3.14 -3.87
C LEU A 162 15.50 -3.10 -3.22
N ALA A 163 16.48 -3.87 -3.70
CA ALA A 163 17.81 -3.97 -3.09
C ALA A 163 18.47 -2.61 -2.87
N ASP A 164 18.38 -1.68 -3.85
CA ASP A 164 18.99 -0.36 -3.79
C ASP A 164 18.27 0.62 -2.84
N PHE A 165 17.06 0.27 -2.40
CA PHE A 165 16.18 1.12 -1.57
C PHE A 165 16.03 0.62 -0.13
N ARG A 166 16.83 -0.35 0.26
CA ARG A 166 16.88 -0.91 1.62
C ARG A 166 18.00 -0.38 2.48
#